data_df66440c227bf5b5a5a1a057ffc51ce6
#
_entry.id   df66440c227bf5b5a5a1a057ffc51ce6
#
_cell.length_a   1.000
_cell.length_b   1.000
_cell.length_c   1.000
_cell.angle_alpha   90.00
_cell.angle_beta   90.00
_cell.angle_gamma   90.00
#
_symmetry.space_group_name_H-M   'P 1'
#
loop_
_entity.id
_entity.type
_entity.pdbx_description
1 polymer ?
#
loop_
_entity_poly.entity_id
_entity_poly.type
_entity_poly.pdbx_seq_one_letter_code
_entity_poly.pdbx_strand_id
1 'polypeptide(L)'
;ANAVDAELTVLLSDVDGFIMDGAIQREVCEVTPAVEAAAGGTTGLGQGGMVSKIRCAKTVTAAGGCLLLIHGKKVRLHEALEGKEGTLFAPKGTRLDHRKRWIAHTLKAAGSVTVDAGGAKALCRNGRSLLAVGVTACEGDFEVGDPVVVRDPAGADIAKGLVNYSAPDLRRILGKKTEEIEKVLGFRSSDEIIHRDNLVVLS
;
A
#
# COMPACT_ATOMS: atom_id res chain seq x y z
N ALA A 1 1.51 -8.33 4.65
CA ALA A 1 0.23 -7.94 4.04
C ALA A 1 0.46 -6.95 2.89
N ASN A 2 0.97 -5.76 3.17
CA ASN A 2 1.07 -4.67 2.18
C ASN A 2 1.98 -5.02 1.00
N ALA A 3 3.08 -5.76 1.22
CA ALA A 3 4.01 -6.16 0.16
C ALA A 3 3.40 -7.15 -0.87
N VAL A 4 2.39 -7.91 -0.46
CA VAL A 4 1.70 -8.90 -1.33
C VAL A 4 0.27 -8.45 -1.67
N ASP A 5 -0.06 -7.20 -1.35
CA ASP A 5 -1.38 -6.60 -1.60
C ASP A 5 -2.56 -7.44 -1.07
N ALA A 6 -2.40 -8.01 0.12
CA ALA A 6 -3.42 -8.83 0.75
C ALA A 6 -4.66 -8.01 1.10
N GLU A 7 -5.84 -8.47 0.71
CA GLU A 7 -7.12 -7.84 1.05
C GLU A 7 -7.48 -8.05 2.51
N LEU A 8 -7.19 -9.23 3.04
CA LEU A 8 -7.43 -9.62 4.42
C LEU A 8 -6.16 -10.23 5.02
N THR A 9 -5.75 -9.72 6.16
CA THR A 9 -4.72 -10.30 7.03
C THR A 9 -5.38 -10.93 8.23
N VAL A 10 -5.19 -12.24 8.46
CA VAL A 10 -5.69 -12.91 9.65
C VAL A 10 -4.56 -13.02 10.67
N LEU A 11 -4.76 -12.43 11.85
CA LEU A 11 -3.83 -12.48 12.97
C LEU A 11 -4.33 -13.48 14.01
N LEU A 12 -3.69 -14.64 14.06
CA LEU A 12 -3.96 -15.66 15.08
C LEU A 12 -3.28 -15.28 16.40
N SER A 13 -4.02 -15.23 17.47
CA SER A 13 -3.55 -14.79 18.77
C SER A 13 -4.07 -15.69 19.91
N ASP A 14 -3.72 -15.35 21.12
CA ASP A 14 -4.21 -15.93 22.38
C ASP A 14 -5.37 -15.15 22.99
N VAL A 15 -5.87 -14.11 22.30
CA VAL A 15 -7.02 -13.30 22.74
C VAL A 15 -8.22 -13.51 21.84
N ASP A 16 -9.42 -13.41 22.39
CA ASP A 16 -10.69 -13.62 21.66
C ASP A 16 -11.05 -12.43 20.74
N GLY A 17 -10.34 -11.29 20.88
CA GLY A 17 -10.54 -10.08 20.09
C GLY A 17 -9.98 -8.86 20.81
N PHE A 18 -10.25 -7.67 20.28
CA PHE A 18 -9.92 -6.40 20.90
C PHE A 18 -11.04 -5.97 21.87
N ILE A 19 -10.69 -5.70 23.13
CA ILE A 19 -11.62 -5.27 24.15
C ILE A 19 -11.50 -3.76 24.35
N MET A 20 -12.64 -3.08 24.29
CA MET A 20 -12.80 -1.68 24.64
C MET A 20 -14.11 -1.51 25.41
N ASP A 21 -14.09 -0.71 26.48
CA ASP A 21 -15.26 -0.49 27.36
C ASP A 21 -15.86 -1.78 27.93
N GLY A 22 -15.00 -2.77 28.23
CA GLY A 22 -15.40 -4.05 28.83
C GLY A 22 -16.02 -5.07 27.85
N ALA A 23 -16.10 -4.76 26.56
CA ALA A 23 -16.67 -5.63 25.53
C ALA A 23 -15.72 -5.84 24.34
N ILE A 24 -15.81 -7.04 23.72
CA ILE A 24 -15.11 -7.30 22.47
C ILE A 24 -15.74 -6.44 21.36
N GLN A 25 -14.93 -5.62 20.74
CA GLN A 25 -15.32 -4.85 19.56
C GLN A 25 -15.32 -5.76 18.34
N ARG A 26 -16.50 -6.00 17.75
CA ARG A 26 -16.61 -6.86 16.56
C ARG A 26 -16.01 -6.20 15.32
N GLU A 27 -16.12 -4.88 15.21
CA GLU A 27 -15.57 -4.09 14.13
C GLU A 27 -14.95 -2.79 14.62
N VAL A 28 -13.76 -2.44 14.07
CA VAL A 28 -13.05 -1.19 14.32
C VAL A 28 -12.70 -0.57 12.98
N CYS A 29 -13.46 0.46 12.57
CA CYS A 29 -13.27 1.14 11.29
C CYS A 29 -12.14 2.18 11.29
N GLU A 30 -11.59 2.52 12.46
CA GLU A 30 -10.49 3.49 12.57
C GLU A 30 -9.70 3.26 13.86
N VAL A 31 -8.38 3.16 13.72
CA VAL A 31 -7.47 3.08 14.87
C VAL A 31 -7.20 4.49 15.38
N THR A 32 -8.10 4.96 16.24
CA THR A 32 -8.02 6.28 16.89
C THR A 32 -7.05 6.25 18.10
N PRO A 33 -6.63 7.43 18.64
CA PRO A 33 -5.86 7.49 19.89
C PRO A 33 -6.57 6.80 21.07
N ALA A 34 -7.91 6.77 21.11
CA ALA A 34 -8.68 6.05 22.13
C ALA A 34 -8.52 4.53 21.99
N VAL A 35 -8.53 3.99 20.78
CA VAL A 35 -8.26 2.57 20.49
C VAL A 35 -6.81 2.21 20.87
N GLU A 36 -5.84 3.08 20.56
CA GLU A 36 -4.44 2.87 20.96
C GLU A 36 -4.27 2.89 22.49
N ALA A 37 -4.94 3.79 23.19
CA ALA A 37 -4.91 3.88 24.64
C ALA A 37 -5.55 2.65 25.31
N ALA A 38 -6.69 2.17 24.80
CA ALA A 38 -7.34 0.96 25.27
C ALA A 38 -6.47 -0.30 25.11
N ALA A 39 -5.60 -0.33 24.10
CA ALA A 39 -4.64 -1.42 23.89
C ALA A 39 -3.48 -1.42 24.89
N GLY A 40 -3.10 -0.25 25.43
CA GLY A 40 -1.97 -0.07 26.36
C GLY A 40 -2.27 -0.43 27.81
N GLY A 41 -3.53 -0.69 28.18
CA GLY A 41 -3.98 -0.94 29.55
C GLY A 41 -3.71 -2.34 30.12
N THR A 42 -3.21 -3.28 29.32
CA THR A 42 -2.92 -4.64 29.79
C THR A 42 -1.42 -4.87 29.91
N THR A 43 -0.90 -4.88 31.13
CA THR A 43 0.45 -5.27 31.52
C THR A 43 0.67 -6.76 31.31
N GLY A 44 0.79 -7.21 30.08
CA GLY A 44 1.21 -8.57 29.76
C GLY A 44 2.70 -8.62 29.44
N LEU A 45 3.44 -9.48 30.14
CA LEU A 45 4.87 -9.75 30.00
C LEU A 45 5.30 -10.36 28.64
N GLY A 46 4.49 -10.27 27.57
CA GLY A 46 4.82 -10.81 26.26
C GLY A 46 5.26 -9.73 25.28
N GLN A 47 6.33 -9.97 24.54
CA GLN A 47 6.83 -9.12 23.45
C GLN A 47 5.82 -8.91 22.29
N GLY A 48 4.59 -9.40 22.39
CA GLY A 48 3.53 -9.36 21.38
C GLY A 48 2.18 -8.84 21.89
N GLY A 49 2.12 -7.99 22.90
CA GLY A 49 0.91 -7.49 23.53
C GLY A 49 -0.11 -6.85 22.55
N MET A 50 -1.31 -6.46 23.05
CA MET A 50 -2.37 -5.85 22.26
C MET A 50 -1.89 -4.62 21.48
N VAL A 51 -0.96 -3.83 22.03
CA VAL A 51 -0.35 -2.67 21.37
C VAL A 51 0.28 -3.03 20.02
N SER A 52 1.01 -4.16 19.95
CA SER A 52 1.62 -4.61 18.69
C SER A 52 0.57 -5.02 17.65
N LYS A 53 -0.52 -5.64 18.08
CA LYS A 53 -1.65 -6.04 17.22
C LYS A 53 -2.37 -4.81 16.66
N ILE A 54 -2.59 -3.78 17.49
CA ILE A 54 -3.20 -2.51 17.08
C ILE A 54 -2.28 -1.76 16.09
N ARG A 55 -0.95 -1.78 16.30
CA ARG A 55 0.00 -1.23 15.31
C ARG A 55 -0.08 -1.95 13.97
N CYS A 56 -0.16 -3.30 13.98
CA CYS A 56 -0.38 -4.07 12.76
C CYS A 56 -1.70 -3.68 12.08
N ALA A 57 -2.79 -3.59 12.84
CA ALA A 57 -4.07 -3.17 12.31
C ALA A 57 -4.01 -1.77 11.69
N LYS A 58 -3.39 -0.79 12.36
CA LYS A 58 -3.18 0.56 11.84
C LYS A 58 -2.41 0.56 10.52
N THR A 59 -1.33 -0.24 10.43
CA THR A 59 -0.52 -0.33 9.22
C THR A 59 -1.27 -0.98 8.05
N VAL A 60 -2.03 -2.05 8.31
CA VAL A 60 -2.80 -2.76 7.28
C VAL A 60 -3.96 -1.89 6.79
N THR A 61 -4.72 -1.27 7.72
CA THR A 61 -5.88 -0.43 7.35
C THR A 61 -5.47 0.88 6.68
N ALA A 62 -4.30 1.45 7.03
CA ALA A 62 -3.76 2.62 6.35
C ALA A 62 -3.45 2.35 4.86
N ALA A 63 -3.08 1.12 4.52
CA ALA A 63 -2.88 0.68 3.14
C ALA A 63 -4.16 0.21 2.44
N GLY A 64 -5.30 0.22 3.13
CA GLY A 64 -6.60 -0.17 2.58
C GLY A 64 -6.95 -1.64 2.70
N GLY A 65 -6.12 -2.44 3.36
CA GLY A 65 -6.42 -3.83 3.70
C GLY A 65 -7.27 -3.95 4.97
N CYS A 66 -7.82 -5.13 5.21
CA CYS A 66 -8.49 -5.50 6.45
C CYS A 66 -7.59 -6.38 7.32
N LEU A 67 -7.72 -6.28 8.65
CA LEU A 67 -7.08 -7.20 9.58
C LEU A 67 -8.14 -7.84 10.48
N LEU A 68 -8.19 -9.17 10.51
CA LEU A 68 -9.06 -9.96 11.38
C LEU A 68 -8.21 -10.55 12.52
N LEU A 69 -8.47 -10.11 13.74
CA LEU A 69 -7.85 -10.64 14.96
C LEU A 69 -8.73 -11.70 15.59
N ILE A 70 -8.24 -12.92 15.70
CA ILE A 70 -8.99 -14.07 16.26
C ILE A 70 -8.14 -14.90 17.21
N HIS A 71 -8.80 -15.70 18.04
CA HIS A 71 -8.14 -16.68 18.90
C HIS A 71 -7.74 -17.92 18.10
N GLY A 72 -6.43 -18.12 17.90
CA GLY A 72 -5.91 -19.16 17.00
C GLY A 72 -6.16 -20.61 17.43
N LYS A 73 -6.58 -20.88 18.69
CA LYS A 73 -6.88 -22.22 19.18
C LYS A 73 -8.38 -22.51 19.39
N LYS A 74 -9.20 -21.46 19.52
CA LYS A 74 -10.63 -21.61 19.86
C LYS A 74 -11.54 -21.51 18.63
N VAL A 75 -11.12 -20.73 17.64
CA VAL A 75 -11.95 -20.36 16.48
C VAL A 75 -11.43 -21.01 15.22
N ARG A 76 -12.33 -21.62 14.45
CA ARG A 76 -12.02 -22.10 13.10
C ARG A 76 -12.04 -20.91 12.12
N LEU A 77 -11.11 -20.91 11.17
CA LEU A 77 -10.96 -19.78 10.24
C LEU A 77 -12.24 -19.47 9.46
N HIS A 78 -13.00 -20.50 9.04
CA HIS A 78 -14.24 -20.28 8.29
C HIS A 78 -15.32 -19.61 9.16
N GLU A 79 -15.43 -19.95 10.46
CA GLU A 79 -16.36 -19.33 11.41
C GLU A 79 -16.01 -17.84 11.65
N ALA A 80 -14.70 -17.57 11.73
CA ALA A 80 -14.22 -16.19 11.84
C ALA A 80 -14.52 -15.35 10.60
N LEU A 81 -14.39 -15.91 9.39
CA LEU A 81 -14.70 -15.23 8.14
C LEU A 81 -16.20 -14.93 7.98
N GLU A 82 -17.08 -15.65 8.68
CA GLU A 82 -18.51 -15.33 8.77
C GLU A 82 -18.83 -14.14 9.70
N GLY A 83 -17.79 -13.53 10.33
CA GLY A 83 -17.95 -12.36 11.20
C GLY A 83 -18.49 -12.64 12.60
N LYS A 84 -18.59 -13.90 13.00
CA LYS A 84 -19.17 -14.30 14.31
C LYS A 84 -18.18 -14.15 15.47
N GLU A 85 -16.88 -14.22 15.18
CA GLU A 85 -15.82 -14.25 16.15
C GLU A 85 -14.68 -13.29 15.85
N GLY A 86 -14.01 -12.81 16.89
CA GLY A 86 -12.86 -11.93 16.77
C GLY A 86 -13.21 -10.45 16.62
N THR A 87 -12.23 -9.69 16.15
CA THR A 87 -12.34 -8.26 15.81
C THR A 87 -11.84 -8.02 14.40
N LEU A 88 -12.69 -7.48 13.56
CA LEU A 88 -12.34 -7.00 12.23
C LEU A 88 -11.90 -5.52 12.31
N PHE A 89 -10.68 -5.23 11.92
CA PHE A 89 -10.22 -3.88 11.65
C PHE A 89 -10.36 -3.62 10.14
N ALA A 90 -11.26 -2.72 9.77
CA ALA A 90 -11.56 -2.38 8.38
C ALA A 90 -11.35 -0.88 8.15
N PRO A 91 -10.77 -0.45 7.03
CA PRO A 91 -10.58 0.95 6.74
C PRO A 91 -11.91 1.64 6.39
N LYS A 92 -12.08 2.90 6.78
CA LYS A 92 -13.17 3.76 6.26
C LYS A 92 -12.81 4.23 4.86
N GLY A 93 -13.73 4.12 3.91
CA GLY A 93 -13.55 4.56 2.52
C GLY A 93 -13.14 3.44 1.57
N THR A 94 -12.79 3.80 0.33
CA THR A 94 -12.40 2.80 -0.65
C THR A 94 -10.97 2.33 -0.44
N ARG A 95 -10.69 1.07 -0.80
CA ARG A 95 -9.33 0.50 -0.78
C ARG A 95 -8.36 1.34 -1.62
N LEU A 96 -8.82 1.88 -2.74
CA LEU A 96 -8.01 2.72 -3.61
C LEU A 96 -7.58 4.01 -2.93
N ASP A 97 -8.49 4.67 -2.16
CA ASP A 97 -8.16 5.90 -1.44
C ASP A 97 -7.13 5.65 -0.33
N HIS A 98 -7.24 4.51 0.36
CA HIS A 98 -6.30 4.12 1.40
C HIS A 98 -4.93 3.78 0.81
N ARG A 99 -4.89 3.03 -0.30
CA ARG A 99 -3.66 2.70 -1.01
C ARG A 99 -2.93 3.96 -1.48
N LYS A 100 -3.65 4.91 -2.07
CA LYS A 100 -3.09 6.19 -2.50
C LYS A 100 -2.53 6.99 -1.33
N ARG A 101 -3.25 7.10 -0.21
CA ARG A 101 -2.74 7.77 1.00
C ARG A 101 -1.50 7.09 1.56
N TRP A 102 -1.46 5.78 1.59
CA TRP A 102 -0.30 5.02 2.02
C TRP A 102 0.92 5.28 1.14
N ILE A 103 0.76 5.24 -0.20
CA ILE A 103 1.83 5.57 -1.16
C ILE A 103 2.34 7.00 -0.95
N ALA A 104 1.43 7.97 -0.81
CA ALA A 104 1.78 9.38 -0.66
C ALA A 104 2.61 9.65 0.62
N HIS A 105 2.15 9.13 1.77
CA HIS A 105 2.60 9.60 3.08
C HIS A 105 3.50 8.62 3.84
N THR A 106 3.42 7.31 3.56
CA THR A 106 4.11 6.31 4.37
C THR A 106 5.39 5.78 3.72
N LEU A 107 5.39 5.61 2.40
CA LEU A 107 6.53 5.02 1.71
C LEU A 107 7.64 6.05 1.49
N LYS A 108 8.89 5.65 1.75
CA LYS A 108 10.08 6.42 1.37
C LYS A 108 10.48 6.03 -0.06
N ALA A 109 10.60 7.01 -0.95
CA ALA A 109 10.98 6.74 -2.33
C ALA A 109 12.40 6.15 -2.43
N ALA A 110 12.56 5.11 -3.23
CA ALA A 110 13.84 4.47 -3.53
C ALA A 110 14.58 5.15 -4.71
N GLY A 111 13.86 5.97 -5.47
CA GLY A 111 14.41 6.69 -6.61
C GLY A 111 13.43 7.70 -7.19
N SER A 112 13.75 8.20 -8.37
CA SER A 112 12.91 9.14 -9.12
C SER A 112 12.84 8.81 -10.61
N VAL A 113 11.72 9.21 -11.22
CA VAL A 113 11.45 9.08 -12.65
C VAL A 113 11.07 10.45 -13.17
N THR A 114 11.80 10.96 -14.17
CA THR A 114 11.48 12.24 -14.81
C THR A 114 10.63 11.99 -16.07
N VAL A 115 9.59 12.79 -16.23
CA VAL A 115 8.68 12.68 -17.38
C VAL A 115 8.75 13.90 -18.27
N ASP A 116 8.32 13.76 -19.53
CA ASP A 116 8.13 14.90 -20.43
C ASP A 116 6.86 15.70 -20.10
N ALA A 117 6.64 16.82 -20.79
CA ALA A 117 5.46 17.66 -20.58
C ALA A 117 4.14 16.93 -20.90
N GLY A 118 4.14 15.99 -21.83
CA GLY A 118 2.99 15.15 -22.18
C GLY A 118 2.65 14.19 -21.08
N GLY A 119 3.66 13.48 -20.53
CA GLY A 119 3.55 12.59 -19.38
C GLY A 119 3.05 13.32 -18.14
N ALA A 120 3.64 14.46 -17.80
CA ALA A 120 3.20 15.29 -16.67
C ALA A 120 1.73 15.71 -16.82
N LYS A 121 1.31 16.16 -18.00
CA LYS A 121 -0.10 16.51 -18.28
C LYS A 121 -1.03 15.30 -18.16
N ALA A 122 -0.62 14.13 -18.67
CA ALA A 122 -1.41 12.91 -18.62
C ALA A 122 -1.66 12.45 -17.17
N LEU A 123 -0.65 12.55 -16.31
CA LEU A 123 -0.75 12.21 -14.90
C LEU A 123 -1.60 13.21 -14.12
N CYS A 124 -1.23 14.49 -14.14
CA CYS A 124 -1.83 15.51 -13.26
C CYS A 124 -3.24 15.92 -13.66
N ARG A 125 -3.55 15.96 -14.98
CA ARG A 125 -4.86 16.44 -15.46
C ARG A 125 -5.82 15.34 -15.85
N ASN A 126 -5.31 14.20 -16.32
CA ASN A 126 -6.15 13.15 -16.90
C ASN A 126 -6.21 11.88 -16.03
N GLY A 127 -5.48 11.81 -14.91
CA GLY A 127 -5.46 10.66 -14.00
C GLY A 127 -5.08 9.34 -14.70
N ARG A 128 -4.17 9.41 -15.68
CA ARG A 128 -3.75 8.25 -16.47
C ARG A 128 -2.54 7.56 -15.84
N SER A 129 -2.29 6.31 -16.25
CA SER A 129 -1.08 5.57 -15.94
C SER A 129 0.15 6.20 -16.61
N LEU A 130 1.33 6.02 -16.02
CA LEU A 130 2.60 6.43 -16.61
C LEU A 130 3.11 5.36 -17.57
N LEU A 131 3.25 5.72 -18.84
CA LEU A 131 3.83 4.86 -19.89
C LEU A 131 5.30 5.19 -20.11
N ALA A 132 6.06 4.22 -20.62
CA ALA A 132 7.50 4.38 -20.90
C ALA A 132 7.79 5.49 -21.91
N VAL A 133 6.90 5.74 -22.87
CA VAL A 133 7.04 6.80 -23.89
C VAL A 133 7.12 8.20 -23.29
N GLY A 134 6.48 8.43 -22.11
CA GLY A 134 6.51 9.71 -21.40
C GLY A 134 7.68 9.85 -20.42
N VAL A 135 8.53 8.83 -20.26
CA VAL A 135 9.65 8.83 -19.31
C VAL A 135 10.93 9.24 -20.02
N THR A 136 11.63 10.25 -19.49
CA THR A 136 12.86 10.81 -20.08
C THR A 136 14.11 10.44 -19.29
N ALA A 137 14.01 10.25 -17.97
CA ALA A 137 15.13 9.86 -17.12
C ALA A 137 14.66 9.03 -15.92
N CYS A 138 15.59 8.31 -15.31
CA CYS A 138 15.37 7.49 -14.12
C CYS A 138 16.64 7.49 -13.26
N GLU A 139 16.49 7.82 -11.98
CA GLU A 139 17.58 7.93 -10.99
C GLU A 139 17.28 7.05 -9.78
N GLY A 140 18.33 6.56 -9.14
CA GLY A 140 18.26 5.65 -8.00
C GLY A 140 18.37 4.20 -8.40
N ASP A 141 18.23 3.34 -7.39
CA ASP A 141 18.25 1.89 -7.53
C ASP A 141 16.99 1.33 -6.86
N PHE A 142 16.09 0.82 -7.67
CA PHE A 142 14.78 0.34 -7.22
C PHE A 142 14.37 -0.90 -8.01
N GLU A 143 13.61 -1.75 -7.34
CA GLU A 143 13.04 -2.98 -7.88
C GLU A 143 11.54 -2.81 -8.20
N VAL A 144 10.96 -3.83 -8.83
CA VAL A 144 9.51 -3.89 -9.08
C VAL A 144 8.73 -3.78 -7.78
N GLY A 145 7.77 -2.87 -7.71
CA GLY A 145 6.95 -2.60 -6.53
C GLY A 145 7.52 -1.53 -5.59
N ASP A 146 8.73 -1.06 -5.83
CA ASP A 146 9.30 0.03 -5.03
C ASP A 146 8.64 1.38 -5.34
N PRO A 147 8.53 2.26 -4.34
CA PRO A 147 8.02 3.61 -4.52
C PRO A 147 9.06 4.53 -5.14
N VAL A 148 8.64 5.29 -6.15
CA VAL A 148 9.46 6.34 -6.77
C VAL A 148 8.70 7.66 -6.81
N VAL A 149 9.44 8.77 -6.80
CA VAL A 149 8.91 10.10 -7.07
C VAL A 149 8.89 10.32 -8.59
N VAL A 150 7.83 10.93 -9.08
CA VAL A 150 7.72 11.35 -10.48
C VAL A 150 7.95 12.86 -10.55
N ARG A 151 8.90 13.27 -11.38
CA ARG A 151 9.28 14.68 -11.60
C ARG A 151 8.88 15.17 -12.97
N ASP A 152 8.45 16.41 -13.01
CA ASP A 152 8.22 17.11 -14.27
C ASP A 152 9.56 17.54 -14.92
N PRO A 153 9.54 18.13 -16.15
CA PRO A 153 10.76 18.59 -16.81
C PRO A 153 11.49 19.73 -16.09
N ALA A 154 10.83 20.44 -15.16
CA ALA A 154 11.43 21.49 -14.34
C ALA A 154 12.06 20.93 -13.04
N GLY A 155 11.92 19.62 -12.77
CA GLY A 155 12.43 18.96 -11.58
C GLY A 155 11.49 19.01 -10.38
N ALA A 156 10.27 19.49 -10.55
CA ALA A 156 9.28 19.49 -9.46
C ALA A 156 8.69 18.09 -9.25
N ASP A 157 8.55 17.68 -7.99
CA ASP A 157 7.91 16.43 -7.61
C ASP A 157 6.38 16.56 -7.82
N ILE A 158 5.83 15.90 -8.86
CA ILE A 158 4.43 16.01 -9.26
C ILE A 158 3.57 14.79 -8.90
N ALA A 159 4.21 13.64 -8.69
CA ALA A 159 3.49 12.42 -8.29
C ALA A 159 4.43 11.46 -7.56
N LYS A 160 3.85 10.43 -6.95
CA LYS A 160 4.56 9.31 -6.34
C LYS A 160 3.82 8.01 -6.65
N GLY A 161 4.55 6.93 -6.92
CA GLY A 161 3.88 5.67 -7.26
C GLY A 161 4.80 4.47 -7.14
N LEU A 162 4.19 3.27 -7.28
CA LEU A 162 4.90 1.99 -7.27
C LEU A 162 5.21 1.57 -8.71
N VAL A 163 6.49 1.29 -8.99
CA VAL A 163 6.95 0.94 -10.33
C VAL A 163 6.70 -0.53 -10.69
N ASN A 164 6.44 -0.79 -11.96
CA ASN A 164 6.28 -2.15 -12.52
C ASN A 164 7.56 -2.70 -13.17
N TYR A 165 8.64 -1.91 -13.18
CA TYR A 165 9.95 -2.29 -13.74
C TYR A 165 11.06 -1.89 -12.80
N SER A 166 12.14 -2.66 -12.76
CA SER A 166 13.36 -2.31 -12.04
C SER A 166 14.06 -1.10 -12.68
N ALA A 167 14.91 -0.40 -11.94
CA ALA A 167 15.68 0.73 -12.46
C ALA A 167 16.55 0.36 -13.67
N PRO A 168 17.27 -0.79 -13.69
CA PRO A 168 18.01 -1.23 -14.87
C PRO A 168 17.13 -1.45 -16.10
N ASP A 169 15.96 -2.08 -15.96
CA ASP A 169 15.04 -2.34 -17.06
C ASP A 169 14.41 -1.04 -17.57
N LEU A 170 13.99 -0.16 -16.65
CA LEU A 170 13.40 1.12 -17.01
C LEU A 170 14.38 1.98 -17.83
N ARG A 171 15.67 2.01 -17.48
CA ARG A 171 16.69 2.74 -18.25
C ARG A 171 16.81 2.28 -19.71
N ARG A 172 16.52 1.01 -19.99
CA ARG A 172 16.56 0.44 -21.36
C ARG A 172 15.34 0.81 -22.20
N ILE A 173 14.22 1.12 -21.56
CA ILE A 173 12.93 1.37 -22.23
C ILE A 173 12.46 2.83 -22.14
N LEU A 174 13.32 3.76 -21.71
CA LEU A 174 13.01 5.19 -21.69
C LEU A 174 12.56 5.66 -23.08
N GLY A 175 11.43 6.38 -23.14
CA GLY A 175 10.87 6.92 -24.38
C GLY A 175 10.32 5.88 -25.37
N LYS A 176 10.31 4.59 -25.03
CA LYS A 176 9.81 3.53 -25.91
C LYS A 176 8.31 3.43 -25.87
N LYS A 177 7.70 3.02 -26.98
CA LYS A 177 6.29 2.65 -27.01
C LYS A 177 6.08 1.29 -26.33
N THR A 178 4.89 1.04 -25.81
CA THR A 178 4.54 -0.21 -25.11
C THR A 178 4.85 -1.46 -25.94
N GLU A 179 4.61 -1.42 -27.27
CA GLU A 179 4.85 -2.55 -28.19
C GLU A 179 6.35 -2.84 -28.42
N GLU A 180 7.22 -1.91 -28.05
CA GLU A 180 8.67 -2.06 -28.19
C GLU A 180 9.33 -2.67 -26.93
N ILE A 181 8.65 -2.62 -25.77
CA ILE A 181 9.20 -3.05 -24.47
C ILE A 181 9.68 -4.50 -24.54
N GLU A 182 8.85 -5.40 -25.01
CA GLU A 182 9.16 -6.83 -25.10
C GLU A 182 10.36 -7.10 -26.02
N LYS A 183 10.49 -6.33 -27.11
CA LYS A 183 11.64 -6.45 -28.04
C LYS A 183 12.95 -6.01 -27.39
N VAL A 184 12.90 -5.02 -26.50
CA VAL A 184 14.10 -4.45 -25.84
C VAL A 184 14.50 -5.28 -24.62
N LEU A 185 13.54 -5.73 -23.80
CA LEU A 185 13.82 -6.44 -22.54
C LEU A 185 13.84 -7.95 -22.71
N GLY A 186 13.14 -8.52 -23.70
CA GLY A 186 12.88 -9.94 -23.84
C GLY A 186 11.63 -10.40 -23.06
N PHE A 187 11.00 -9.50 -22.32
CA PHE A 187 9.74 -9.73 -21.59
C PHE A 187 8.95 -8.42 -21.45
N ARG A 188 7.67 -8.52 -21.08
CA ARG A 188 6.82 -7.38 -20.75
C ARG A 188 5.98 -7.74 -19.52
N SER A 189 6.32 -7.17 -18.37
CA SER A 189 5.61 -7.40 -17.10
C SER A 189 4.35 -6.56 -16.99
N SER A 190 4.32 -5.37 -17.60
CA SER A 190 3.19 -4.45 -17.61
C SER A 190 3.23 -3.55 -18.85
N ASP A 191 2.12 -2.97 -19.21
CA ASP A 191 2.03 -1.93 -20.25
C ASP A 191 2.46 -0.57 -19.70
N GLU A 192 2.34 -0.37 -18.39
CA GLU A 192 2.64 0.87 -17.71
C GLU A 192 3.90 0.76 -16.84
N ILE A 193 4.63 1.84 -16.73
CA ILE A 193 5.72 2.00 -15.75
C ILE A 193 5.13 2.14 -14.35
N ILE A 194 4.03 2.90 -14.21
CA ILE A 194 3.25 3.03 -12.98
C ILE A 194 1.77 3.03 -13.36
N HIS A 195 1.02 2.06 -12.84
CA HIS A 195 -0.43 2.03 -13.02
C HIS A 195 -1.10 3.16 -12.22
N ARG A 196 -2.16 3.77 -12.77
CA ARG A 196 -2.88 4.90 -12.15
C ARG A 196 -3.40 4.61 -10.73
N ASP A 197 -3.73 3.36 -10.42
CA ASP A 197 -4.21 2.96 -9.10
C ASP A 197 -3.07 2.88 -8.07
N ASN A 198 -1.83 2.77 -8.55
CA ASN A 198 -0.59 2.80 -7.78
C ASN A 198 0.13 4.14 -7.84
N LEU A 199 -0.54 5.20 -8.30
CA LEU A 199 0.02 6.53 -8.50
C LEU A 199 -0.81 7.58 -7.78
N VAL A 200 -0.15 8.50 -7.10
CA VAL A 200 -0.75 9.65 -6.41
C VAL A 200 -0.13 10.91 -6.94
N VAL A 201 -0.95 11.84 -7.40
CA VAL A 201 -0.52 13.20 -7.75
C VAL A 201 -0.29 13.97 -6.45
N LEU A 202 0.87 14.60 -6.34
CA LEU A 202 1.23 15.47 -5.22
C LEU A 202 0.67 16.87 -5.50
N SER A 203 -0.03 17.42 -4.53
CA SER A 203 -0.60 18.78 -4.59
C SER A 203 0.30 19.79 -3.90
#